data_d4093c041d8bd08317394f2428638662
#
_entry.id   d4093c041d8bd08317394f2428638662
#
_cell.length_a   1.000
_cell.length_b   1.000
_cell.length_c   1.000
_cell.angle_alpha   90.00
_cell.angle_beta   90.00
_cell.angle_gamma   90.00
#
_symmetry.space_group_name_H-M   'P 1'
#
loop_
_entity.id
_entity.type
_entity.pdbx_description
1 polymer ?
#
loop_
_entity_poly.entity_id
_entity_poly.type
_entity_poly.pdbx_seq_one_letter_code
_entity_poly.pdbx_strand_id
1 'polypeptide(L)'
;MSAENKALIQRWFEEVWNKGRSEAVDEMMAPDAVAHGLGPDLVGPAAFKTFHAAFRTAFPDVRVHMEELIAEGDRVAYRLTASGTHDGDGLGFPATCRSCSFVVMGSARIVDGKIVEGWNLIDELGMRTQLGVIAAT
;
A
#
# COMPACT_ATOMS: atom_id res chain seq x y z
N MET A 1 -12.82 -16.14 -8.14
CA MET A 1 -13.22 -15.64 -9.45
C MET A 1 -12.74 -14.23 -9.65
N SER A 2 -12.60 -13.81 -10.90
CA SER A 2 -11.98 -12.52 -11.21
C SER A 2 -12.72 -11.33 -10.62
N ALA A 3 -14.05 -11.30 -10.71
CA ALA A 3 -14.82 -10.18 -10.19
C ALA A 3 -14.72 -10.07 -8.67
N GLU A 4 -14.76 -11.19 -7.97
CA GLU A 4 -14.64 -11.23 -6.52
C GLU A 4 -13.22 -10.85 -6.08
N ASN A 5 -12.20 -11.30 -6.82
CA ASN A 5 -10.82 -10.96 -6.51
C ASN A 5 -10.55 -9.48 -6.73
N LYS A 6 -11.09 -8.87 -7.80
CA LYS A 6 -11.00 -7.43 -8.00
C LYS A 6 -11.70 -6.67 -6.89
N ALA A 7 -12.89 -7.11 -6.48
CA ALA A 7 -13.63 -6.48 -5.39
C ALA A 7 -12.86 -6.55 -4.07
N LEU A 8 -12.19 -7.67 -3.80
CA LEU A 8 -11.36 -7.83 -2.60
C LEU A 8 -10.21 -6.81 -2.59
N ILE A 9 -9.49 -6.65 -3.70
CA ILE A 9 -8.38 -5.73 -3.79
C ILE A 9 -8.86 -4.28 -3.69
N GLN A 10 -9.97 -3.95 -4.33
CA GLN A 10 -10.56 -2.61 -4.22
C GLN A 10 -10.95 -2.29 -2.78
N ARG A 11 -11.56 -3.24 -2.10
CA ARG A 11 -11.92 -3.13 -0.70
C ARG A 11 -10.68 -3.01 0.19
N TRP A 12 -9.60 -3.74 -0.11
CA TRP A 12 -8.35 -3.66 0.61
C TRP A 12 -7.82 -2.21 0.65
N PHE A 13 -7.71 -1.58 -0.52
CA PHE A 13 -7.18 -0.22 -0.59
C PHE A 13 -8.12 0.79 0.06
N GLU A 14 -9.42 0.61 -0.08
CA GLU A 14 -10.40 1.51 0.54
C GLU A 14 -10.40 1.38 2.07
N GLU A 15 -10.50 0.16 2.59
CA GLU A 15 -10.63 -0.06 4.04
C GLU A 15 -9.30 0.13 4.77
N VAL A 16 -8.22 -0.45 4.26
CA VAL A 16 -6.91 -0.39 4.93
C VAL A 16 -6.29 0.99 4.78
N TRP A 17 -6.28 1.53 3.58
CA TRP A 17 -5.54 2.76 3.30
C TRP A 17 -6.39 4.02 3.39
N ASN A 18 -7.54 4.08 2.72
CA ASN A 18 -8.36 5.29 2.75
C ASN A 18 -9.07 5.49 4.10
N LYS A 19 -9.58 4.42 4.69
CA LYS A 19 -10.25 4.49 6.00
C LYS A 19 -9.33 4.26 7.17
N GLY A 20 -8.12 3.73 6.93
CA GLY A 20 -7.16 3.48 8.00
C GLY A 20 -7.53 2.37 8.96
N ARG A 21 -8.39 1.43 8.54
CA ARG A 21 -8.84 0.33 9.39
C ARG A 21 -7.81 -0.80 9.40
N SER A 22 -6.92 -0.80 10.39
CA SER A 22 -5.88 -1.84 10.50
C SER A 22 -6.47 -3.24 10.72
N GLU A 23 -7.63 -3.35 11.34
CA GLU A 23 -8.32 -4.62 11.54
C GLU A 23 -8.79 -5.25 10.22
N ALA A 24 -8.95 -4.47 9.17
CA ALA A 24 -9.29 -4.99 7.85
C ALA A 24 -8.15 -5.85 7.26
N VAL A 25 -6.91 -5.62 7.71
CA VAL A 25 -5.77 -6.46 7.33
C VAL A 25 -6.02 -7.91 7.75
N ASP A 26 -6.49 -8.13 8.99
CA ASP A 26 -6.80 -9.48 9.47
C ASP A 26 -7.96 -10.11 8.70
N GLU A 27 -8.91 -9.30 8.25
CA GLU A 27 -10.08 -9.80 7.52
C GLU A 27 -9.71 -10.30 6.12
N MET A 28 -8.74 -9.68 5.46
CA MET A 28 -8.46 -9.90 4.05
C MET A 28 -7.11 -10.55 3.76
N MET A 29 -6.18 -10.57 4.71
CA MET A 29 -4.84 -11.12 4.53
C MET A 29 -4.74 -12.48 5.22
N ALA A 30 -4.20 -13.47 4.53
CA ALA A 30 -3.96 -14.79 5.12
C ALA A 30 -2.89 -14.70 6.22
N PRO A 31 -2.95 -15.58 7.25
CA PRO A 31 -2.01 -15.51 8.38
C PRO A 31 -0.54 -15.61 8.02
N ASP A 32 -0.21 -16.31 6.93
CA ASP A 32 1.16 -16.52 6.47
C ASP A 32 1.46 -15.78 5.16
N ALA A 33 0.63 -14.81 4.80
CA ALA A 33 0.81 -14.03 3.58
C ALA A 33 2.11 -13.23 3.62
N VAL A 34 2.70 -13.02 2.45
CA VAL A 34 3.95 -12.26 2.30
C VAL A 34 3.74 -11.07 1.39
N ALA A 35 4.16 -9.91 1.85
CA ALA A 35 4.16 -8.68 1.06
C ALA A 35 5.60 -8.33 0.69
N HIS A 36 5.86 -8.19 -0.61
CA HIS A 36 7.18 -7.85 -1.16
C HIS A 36 7.19 -6.41 -1.69
N GLY A 37 8.37 -5.82 -1.74
CA GLY A 37 8.57 -4.52 -2.38
C GLY A 37 8.40 -3.32 -1.47
N LEU A 38 8.10 -3.55 -0.19
CA LEU A 38 7.89 -2.49 0.80
C LEU A 38 9.08 -2.39 1.78
N GLY A 39 10.28 -2.73 1.31
CA GLY A 39 11.47 -2.93 2.11
C GLY A 39 11.70 -4.41 2.32
N PRO A 40 12.15 -4.86 3.49
CA PRO A 40 12.22 -6.30 3.79
C PRO A 40 10.84 -6.94 3.65
N ASP A 41 10.79 -8.22 3.27
CA ASP A 41 9.53 -8.93 3.15
C ASP A 41 8.74 -8.88 4.45
N LEU A 42 7.45 -8.57 4.34
CA LEU A 42 6.55 -8.54 5.48
C LEU A 42 5.76 -9.85 5.52
N VAL A 43 6.00 -10.65 6.55
CA VAL A 43 5.34 -11.95 6.70
C VAL A 43 4.24 -11.85 7.75
N GLY A 44 3.01 -12.05 7.32
CA GLY A 44 1.84 -12.07 8.16
C GLY A 44 1.21 -10.70 8.44
N PRO A 45 -0.03 -10.69 8.92
CA PRO A 45 -0.77 -9.46 9.19
C PRO A 45 -0.10 -8.53 10.20
N ALA A 46 0.53 -9.07 11.25
CA ALA A 46 1.16 -8.23 12.27
C ALA A 46 2.30 -7.38 11.69
N ALA A 47 3.15 -7.97 10.85
CA ALA A 47 4.23 -7.23 10.18
C ALA A 47 3.67 -6.17 9.23
N PHE A 48 2.62 -6.50 8.49
CA PHE A 48 1.99 -5.54 7.61
C PHE A 48 1.38 -4.38 8.39
N LYS A 49 0.72 -4.66 9.51
CA LYS A 49 0.14 -3.61 10.37
C LYS A 49 1.20 -2.66 10.91
N THR A 50 2.40 -3.16 11.22
CA THR A 50 3.53 -2.31 11.65
C THR A 50 3.93 -1.34 10.53
N PHE A 51 4.06 -1.84 9.31
CA PHE A 51 4.34 -1.01 8.13
C PHE A 51 3.22 0.02 7.90
N HIS A 52 1.97 -0.44 7.97
CA HIS A 52 0.79 0.41 7.77
C HIS A 52 0.77 1.56 8.78
N ALA A 53 1.02 1.26 10.06
CA ALA A 53 1.04 2.27 11.10
C ALA A 53 2.15 3.31 10.87
N ALA A 54 3.34 2.87 10.48
CA ALA A 54 4.46 3.77 10.19
C ALA A 54 4.14 4.68 8.99
N PHE A 55 3.56 4.11 7.94
CA PHE A 55 3.22 4.89 6.76
C PHE A 55 2.11 5.91 7.05
N ARG A 56 1.11 5.52 7.82
CA ARG A 56 0.04 6.44 8.21
C ARG A 56 0.48 7.48 9.23
N THR A 57 1.51 7.19 10.02
CA THR A 57 2.13 8.22 10.86
C THR A 57 2.83 9.26 10.00
N ALA A 58 3.54 8.82 8.96
CA ALA A 58 4.19 9.75 8.03
C ALA A 58 3.18 10.56 7.22
N PHE A 59 2.11 9.92 6.75
CA PHE A 59 1.06 10.55 5.95
C PHE A 59 -0.31 10.34 6.59
N PRO A 60 -0.66 11.13 7.62
CA PRO A 60 -1.94 10.94 8.32
C PRO A 60 -3.18 11.08 7.41
N ASP A 61 -3.04 11.85 6.34
CA ASP A 61 -4.11 12.11 5.37
C ASP A 61 -3.98 11.26 4.09
N VAL A 62 -3.24 10.15 4.13
CA VAL A 62 -2.99 9.35 2.94
C VAL A 62 -4.30 8.93 2.26
N ARG A 63 -4.34 9.09 0.94
CA ARG A 63 -5.45 8.66 0.10
C ARG A 63 -4.89 7.89 -1.08
N VAL A 64 -5.57 6.83 -1.46
CA VAL A 64 -5.23 6.07 -2.65
C VAL A 64 -6.40 6.11 -3.63
N HIS A 65 -6.08 6.32 -4.89
CA HIS A 65 -7.07 6.32 -5.97
C HIS A 65 -6.69 5.23 -6.95
N MET A 66 -7.60 4.25 -7.10
CA MET A 66 -7.37 3.12 -8.00
C MET A 66 -7.54 3.57 -9.45
N GLU A 67 -6.46 3.47 -10.23
CA GLU A 67 -6.48 3.84 -11.65
C GLU A 67 -6.86 2.65 -12.52
N GLU A 68 -6.34 1.46 -12.21
CA GLU A 68 -6.53 0.29 -13.06
C GLU A 68 -6.48 -0.99 -12.23
N LEU A 69 -7.41 -1.90 -12.50
CA LEU A 69 -7.47 -3.24 -11.90
C LEU A 69 -7.65 -4.26 -13.02
N ILE A 70 -6.75 -5.23 -13.08
CA ILE A 70 -6.80 -6.31 -14.06
C ILE A 70 -6.68 -7.63 -13.30
N ALA A 71 -7.60 -8.55 -13.54
CA ALA A 71 -7.59 -9.85 -12.87
C ALA A 71 -7.58 -10.98 -13.87
N GLU A 72 -6.78 -12.00 -13.58
CA GLU A 72 -6.73 -13.23 -14.33
C GLU A 72 -6.39 -14.38 -13.37
N GLY A 73 -7.22 -15.40 -13.36
CA GLY A 73 -7.03 -16.52 -12.44
C GLY A 73 -7.07 -16.06 -11.00
N ASP A 74 -6.05 -16.41 -10.23
CA ASP A 74 -5.93 -16.05 -8.81
C ASP A 74 -5.16 -14.73 -8.58
N ARG A 75 -4.86 -14.00 -9.65
CA ARG A 75 -4.04 -12.78 -9.57
C ARG A 75 -4.80 -11.54 -9.97
N VAL A 76 -4.51 -10.45 -9.25
CA VAL A 76 -5.02 -9.11 -9.57
C VAL A 76 -3.84 -8.17 -9.68
N ALA A 77 -3.71 -7.51 -10.81
CA ALA A 77 -2.73 -6.45 -11.01
C ALA A 77 -3.41 -5.10 -10.86
N TYR A 78 -2.70 -4.11 -10.34
CA TYR A 78 -3.28 -2.79 -10.09
C TYR A 78 -2.24 -1.69 -10.27
N ARG A 79 -2.75 -0.52 -10.61
CA ARG A 79 -2.00 0.73 -10.61
C ARG A 79 -2.86 1.76 -9.90
N LEU A 80 -2.28 2.45 -8.94
CA LEU A 80 -2.99 3.46 -8.18
C LEU A 80 -2.10 4.69 -7.97
N THR A 81 -2.74 5.79 -7.60
CA THR A 81 -2.07 7.01 -7.20
C THR A 81 -2.29 7.19 -5.70
N ALA A 82 -1.20 7.33 -4.96
CA ALA A 82 -1.25 7.66 -3.54
C ALA A 82 -0.88 9.12 -3.37
N SER A 83 -1.53 9.78 -2.41
CA SER A 83 -1.25 11.18 -2.11
C SER A 83 -1.34 11.42 -0.62
N GLY A 84 -0.67 12.45 -0.15
CA GLY A 84 -0.71 12.83 1.25
C GLY A 84 0.25 13.94 1.58
N THR A 85 0.19 14.40 2.84
CA THR A 85 1.07 15.40 3.40
C THR A 85 1.99 14.74 4.41
N HIS A 86 3.30 14.95 4.26
CA HIS A 86 4.31 14.32 5.11
C HIS A 86 4.42 15.06 6.44
N ASP A 87 3.50 14.77 7.36
CA ASP A 87 3.37 15.45 8.64
C ASP A 87 3.96 14.67 9.83
N GLY A 88 4.48 13.46 9.61
CA GLY A 88 5.04 12.62 10.66
C GLY A 88 6.32 11.91 10.24
N ASP A 89 6.96 11.23 11.20
CA ASP A 89 8.31 10.69 11.08
C ASP A 89 8.38 9.20 10.72
N GLY A 90 7.35 8.60 10.16
CA GLY A 90 7.29 7.15 9.94
C GLY A 90 8.21 6.56 8.88
N LEU A 91 8.92 7.37 8.09
CA LEU A 91 9.71 6.91 6.93
C LEU A 91 11.23 6.99 7.15
N GLY A 92 11.69 7.21 8.37
CA GLY A 92 13.13 7.25 8.67
C GLY A 92 13.78 8.63 8.47
N PHE A 93 13.01 9.67 8.19
CA PHE A 93 13.48 11.05 8.14
C PHE A 93 12.41 11.98 8.72
N PRO A 94 12.80 13.17 9.21
CA PRO A 94 11.85 14.08 9.86
C PRO A 94 10.76 14.57 8.92
N ALA A 95 9.60 14.89 9.49
CA ALA A 95 8.46 15.42 8.73
C ALA A 95 8.85 16.67 7.94
N THR A 96 8.46 16.70 6.67
CA THR A 96 8.78 17.82 5.77
C THR A 96 7.63 18.81 5.63
N CYS A 97 6.43 18.42 6.07
CA CYS A 97 5.19 19.19 5.92
C CYS A 97 4.83 19.48 4.46
N ARG A 98 5.40 18.72 3.53
CA ARG A 98 5.13 18.87 2.10
C ARG A 98 4.14 17.81 1.63
N SER A 99 3.34 18.19 0.64
CA SER A 99 2.42 17.26 -0.02
C SER A 99 3.12 16.57 -1.17
N CYS A 100 2.72 15.34 -1.44
CA CYS A 100 3.21 14.58 -2.58
C CYS A 100 2.13 13.68 -3.15
N SER A 101 2.36 13.24 -4.38
CA SER A 101 1.50 12.29 -5.08
C SER A 101 2.42 11.36 -5.87
N PHE A 102 2.23 10.05 -5.76
CA PHE A 102 3.11 9.09 -6.41
C PHE A 102 2.33 7.85 -6.85
N VAL A 103 2.87 7.17 -7.85
CA VAL A 103 2.27 5.95 -8.40
C VAL A 103 2.73 4.74 -7.62
N VAL A 104 1.82 3.81 -7.40
CA VAL A 104 2.11 2.47 -6.89
C VAL A 104 1.57 1.48 -7.90
N MET A 105 2.40 0.53 -8.28
CA MET A 105 2.01 -0.59 -9.14
C MET A 105 2.28 -1.89 -8.41
N GLY A 106 1.41 -2.86 -8.58
CA GLY A 106 1.62 -4.14 -7.94
C GLY A 106 0.66 -5.20 -8.39
N SER A 107 0.77 -6.34 -7.74
CA SER A 107 -0.15 -7.45 -7.96
C SER A 107 -0.32 -8.23 -6.66
N ALA A 108 -1.43 -8.95 -6.58
CA ALA A 108 -1.71 -9.80 -5.44
C ALA A 108 -2.20 -11.16 -5.94
N ARG A 109 -1.83 -12.21 -5.21
CA ARG A 109 -2.38 -13.55 -5.42
C ARG A 109 -3.39 -13.83 -4.32
N ILE A 110 -4.54 -14.34 -4.70
CA ILE A 110 -5.68 -14.54 -3.81
C ILE A 110 -6.07 -16.02 -3.83
N VAL A 111 -6.20 -16.61 -2.65
CA VAL A 111 -6.63 -18.00 -2.49
C VAL A 111 -7.72 -18.03 -1.43
N ASP A 112 -8.85 -18.67 -1.74
CA ASP A 112 -9.98 -18.79 -0.81
C ASP A 112 -10.43 -17.46 -0.21
N GLY A 113 -10.46 -16.42 -1.04
CA GLY A 113 -10.93 -15.10 -0.62
C GLY A 113 -9.96 -14.33 0.26
N LYS A 114 -8.69 -14.77 0.34
CA LYS A 114 -7.65 -14.09 1.15
C LYS A 114 -6.45 -13.78 0.29
N ILE A 115 -5.81 -12.65 0.58
CA ILE A 115 -4.53 -12.29 -0.03
C ILE A 115 -3.46 -13.18 0.58
N VAL A 116 -2.74 -13.94 -0.25
CA VAL A 116 -1.68 -14.82 0.22
C VAL A 116 -0.29 -14.33 -0.15
N GLU A 117 -0.19 -13.47 -1.15
CA GLU A 117 1.08 -12.87 -1.54
C GLU A 117 0.83 -11.60 -2.33
N GLY A 118 1.66 -10.59 -2.10
CA GLY A 118 1.55 -9.32 -2.81
C GLY A 118 2.91 -8.78 -3.18
N TRP A 119 2.98 -8.12 -4.33
CA TRP A 119 4.15 -7.40 -4.82
C TRP A 119 3.76 -5.96 -5.05
N ASN A 120 4.57 -5.02 -4.52
CA ASN A 120 4.31 -3.60 -4.69
C ASN A 120 5.59 -2.88 -5.10
N LEU A 121 5.45 -1.96 -6.02
CA LEU A 121 6.53 -1.07 -6.41
C LEU A 121 6.03 0.36 -6.23
N ILE A 122 6.65 1.06 -5.28
CA ILE A 122 6.30 2.45 -4.96
C ILE A 122 7.31 3.34 -5.67
N ASP A 123 6.86 4.42 -6.29
CA ASP A 123 7.75 5.44 -6.86
C ASP A 123 8.37 6.25 -5.71
N GLU A 124 9.33 5.66 -5.01
CA GLU A 124 10.01 6.30 -3.89
C GLU A 124 10.82 7.51 -4.32
N LEU A 125 11.48 7.44 -5.47
CA LEU A 125 12.27 8.57 -5.96
C LEU A 125 11.39 9.79 -6.21
N GLY A 126 10.24 9.59 -6.87
CA GLY A 126 9.29 10.67 -7.10
C GLY A 126 8.75 11.26 -5.80
N MET A 127 8.39 10.39 -4.85
CA MET A 127 7.92 10.81 -3.54
C MET A 127 8.99 11.64 -2.81
N ARG A 128 10.22 11.13 -2.70
CA ARG A 128 11.31 11.80 -1.98
C ARG A 128 11.72 13.11 -2.64
N THR A 129 11.70 13.16 -3.97
CA THR A 129 11.98 14.40 -4.71
C THR A 129 10.94 15.47 -4.39
N GLN A 130 9.66 15.13 -4.39
CA GLN A 130 8.58 16.05 -4.05
C GLN A 130 8.67 16.53 -2.60
N LEU A 131 9.10 15.66 -1.68
CA LEU A 131 9.28 16.01 -0.27
C LEU A 131 10.56 16.81 -0.02
N GLY A 132 11.45 16.90 -1.00
CA GLY A 132 12.69 17.67 -0.88
C GLY A 132 13.77 16.97 -0.06
N VAL A 133 13.68 15.66 0.15
CA VAL A 133 14.68 14.88 0.90
C VAL A 133 15.74 14.24 -0.01
N ILE A 134 15.56 14.34 -1.32
CA ILE A 134 16.56 13.97 -2.32
C ILE A 134 16.70 15.16 -3.25
N ALA A 135 17.95 15.59 -3.48
CA ALA A 135 18.22 16.68 -4.39
C ALA A 135 17.85 16.28 -5.82
N ALA A 136 17.13 17.17 -6.53
CA ALA A 136 16.87 17.00 -7.95
C ALA A 136 18.18 17.25 -8.70
N THR A 137 18.56 16.31 -9.60
CA THR A 137 19.78 16.43 -10.39
C THR A 137 19.49 16.62 -11.87
#